data_f2fb1ad46702ff0a19363ce1b78f8758
#
_entry.id   f2fb1ad46702ff0a19363ce1b78f8758
#
_cell.length_a   1.000
_cell.length_b   1.000
_cell.length_c   1.000
_cell.angle_alpha   90.00
_cell.angle_beta   90.00
_cell.angle_gamma   90.00
#
_symmetry.space_group_name_H-M   'P 1'
#
loop_
_entity.id
_entity.type
_entity.pdbx_description
1 polymer ?
#
loop_
_entity_poly.entity_id
_entity_poly.type
_entity_poly.pdbx_seq_one_letter_code
_entity_poly.pdbx_strand_id
1 'polypeptide(L)' 'MLSGKETCRILFLNGFIEVRRKGSHVVMQKRVASTTVTVPVPDHPVLRVGTLLSIIRQSGLPRSLFENE' A
#
# COMPACT_ATOMS: atom_id res chain seq x y z
N MET A 1 -1.74 -6.97 13.37
CA MET A 1 -0.84 -6.80 12.21
C MET A 1 -1.66 -6.69 10.95
N LEU A 2 -1.17 -5.93 9.99
CA LEU A 2 -1.92 -5.69 8.76
C LEU A 2 -1.74 -6.80 7.75
N SER A 3 -2.83 -7.12 7.06
CA SER A 3 -2.80 -7.97 5.87
C SER A 3 -2.51 -7.12 4.65
N GLY A 4 -2.23 -7.77 3.51
CA GLY A 4 -2.13 -7.06 2.25
C GLY A 4 -3.41 -6.34 1.89
N LYS A 5 -4.56 -7.00 2.11
CA LYS A 5 -5.86 -6.39 1.81
C LYS A 5 -6.13 -5.16 2.65
N GLU A 6 -5.84 -5.23 3.94
CA GLU A 6 -6.02 -4.08 4.83
C GLU A 6 -5.12 -2.93 4.44
N THR A 7 -3.89 -3.23 4.05
CA THR A 7 -2.95 -2.23 3.58
C THR A 7 -3.44 -1.56 2.29
N CYS A 8 -3.95 -2.35 1.35
CA CYS A 8 -4.53 -1.79 0.14
C CYS A 8 -5.73 -0.89 0.44
N ARG A 9 -6.54 -1.27 1.44
CA ARG A 9 -7.67 -0.44 1.83
C ARG A 9 -7.22 0.92 2.38
N ILE A 10 -6.18 0.91 3.22
CA ILE A 10 -5.63 2.17 3.75
C ILE A 10 -5.13 3.03 2.60
N LEU A 11 -4.41 2.43 1.66
CA LEU A 11 -3.92 3.15 0.49
C LEU A 11 -5.09 3.72 -0.33
N PHE A 12 -6.14 2.92 -0.54
CA PHE A 12 -7.31 3.36 -1.29
C PHE A 12 -7.99 4.56 -0.63
N LEU A 13 -8.14 4.51 0.70
CA LEU A 13 -8.76 5.62 1.44
C LEU A 13 -7.91 6.90 1.37
N ASN A 14 -6.67 6.79 0.95
CA ASN A 14 -5.76 7.92 0.84
C ASN A 14 -5.37 8.22 -0.61
N GLY A 15 -6.24 7.85 -1.54
CA GLY A 15 -6.12 8.30 -2.92
C GLY A 15 -5.47 7.33 -3.89
N PHE A 16 -5.08 6.15 -3.43
CA PHE A 16 -4.53 5.14 -4.32
C PHE A 16 -5.64 4.29 -4.93
N ILE A 17 -5.42 3.77 -6.13
CA ILE A 17 -6.33 2.81 -6.74
C ILE A 17 -5.54 1.58 -7.18
N GLU A 18 -6.21 0.45 -7.22
CA GLU A 18 -5.61 -0.76 -7.75
C GLU A 18 -5.61 -0.66 -9.28
N VAL A 19 -4.44 -0.77 -9.89
CA VAL A 19 -4.33 -0.67 -11.35
C VAL A 19 -4.11 -2.01 -12.00
N ARG A 20 -3.53 -2.96 -11.27
CA ARG A 20 -3.40 -4.32 -11.78
C ARG A 20 -2.94 -5.25 -10.66
N ARG A 21 -3.05 -6.54 -10.93
CA ARG A 21 -2.55 -7.58 -10.04
C ARG A 21 -1.55 -8.40 -10.84
N LYS A 22 -0.39 -8.66 -10.25
CA LYS A 22 0.64 -9.48 -10.86
C LYS A 22 1.04 -10.56 -9.85
N GLY A 23 0.62 -11.80 -10.10
CA GLY A 23 0.85 -12.88 -9.15
C GLY A 23 0.18 -12.58 -7.83
N SER A 24 0.93 -12.62 -6.74
CA SER A 24 0.42 -12.31 -5.43
C SER A 24 0.58 -10.84 -5.05
N HIS A 25 0.94 -9.98 -6.00
CA HIS A 25 1.12 -8.56 -5.74
C HIS A 25 -0.01 -7.75 -6.34
N VAL A 26 -0.59 -6.87 -5.52
CA VAL A 26 -1.58 -5.90 -5.95
C VAL A 26 -0.84 -4.59 -6.17
N VAL A 27 -0.94 -4.02 -7.36
CA VAL A 27 -0.24 -2.78 -7.68
C VAL A 27 -1.19 -1.61 -7.49
N MET A 28 -0.86 -0.75 -6.51
CA MET A 28 -1.63 0.44 -6.18
C MET A 28 -0.94 1.67 -6.71
N GLN A 29 -1.70 2.62 -7.25
CA GLN A 29 -1.13 3.85 -7.81
C GLN A 29 -1.92 5.07 -7.41
N LYS A 30 -1.22 6.19 -7.31
CA LYS A 30 -1.82 7.50 -7.05
C LYS A 30 -1.08 8.54 -7.88
N ARG A 31 -1.85 9.42 -8.54
CA ARG A 31 -1.26 10.57 -9.21
C ARG A 31 -0.97 11.66 -8.19
N VAL A 32 0.24 12.19 -8.22
CA VAL A 32 0.65 13.28 -7.35
C VAL A 32 1.34 14.31 -8.23
N ALA A 33 0.71 15.46 -8.41
CA ALA A 33 1.18 16.49 -9.33
C ALA A 33 1.37 15.90 -10.73
N SER A 34 2.58 15.96 -11.29
CA SER A 34 2.84 15.44 -12.62
C SER A 34 3.47 14.03 -12.61
N THR A 35 3.48 13.38 -11.46
CA THR A 35 4.10 12.06 -11.34
C THR A 35 3.12 11.03 -10.80
N THR A 36 3.53 9.78 -10.81
CA THR A 36 2.72 8.68 -10.32
C THR A 36 3.50 7.95 -9.24
N VAL A 37 2.85 7.72 -8.10
CA VAL A 37 3.42 6.91 -7.02
C VAL A 37 2.85 5.50 -7.17
N THR A 38 3.73 4.52 -7.29
CA THR A 38 3.35 3.12 -7.47
C THR A 38 3.83 2.31 -6.28
N VAL A 39 2.92 1.55 -5.68
CA VAL A 39 3.22 0.74 -4.50
C VAL A 39 2.71 -0.68 -4.74
N PRO A 40 3.61 -1.65 -4.91
CA PRO A 40 3.19 -3.07 -4.96
C PRO A 40 2.97 -3.58 -3.54
N VAL A 41 1.86 -4.27 -3.33
CA VAL A 41 1.48 -4.80 -2.03
C VAL A 41 1.30 -6.31 -2.13
N PRO A 42 2.07 -7.11 -1.38
CA PRO A 42 1.84 -8.56 -1.37
C PRO A 42 0.48 -8.88 -0.77
N ASP A 43 -0.29 -9.71 -1.44
CA ASP A 43 -1.62 -10.09 -0.97
C ASP A 43 -1.50 -11.26 -0.01
N HIS A 44 -0.88 -11.02 1.13
CA HIS A 44 -0.63 -12.02 2.17
C HIS A 44 -1.52 -11.74 3.38
N PRO A 45 -1.90 -12.78 4.13
CA PRO A 45 -2.73 -12.59 5.33
C PRO A 45 -2.07 -11.71 6.39
N VAL A 46 -0.74 -11.74 6.46
CA VAL A 46 0.02 -10.90 7.39
C VAL A 46 1.25 -10.40 6.66
N LEU A 47 1.42 -9.08 6.64
CA LEU A 47 2.62 -8.47 6.07
C LEU A 47 3.74 -8.45 7.10
N ARG A 48 4.94 -8.77 6.66
CA ARG A 48 6.12 -8.64 7.50
C ARG A 48 6.39 -7.17 7.77
N VAL A 49 6.95 -6.89 8.94
CA VAL A 49 7.21 -5.51 9.35
C VAL A 49 8.06 -4.77 8.32
N GLY A 50 9.12 -5.39 7.82
CA GLY A 50 9.98 -4.75 6.83
C GLY A 50 9.25 -4.41 5.55
N THR A 51 8.38 -5.32 5.09
CA THR A 51 7.56 -5.09 3.90
C THR A 51 6.60 -3.93 4.12
N LEU A 52 5.94 -3.91 5.27
CA LEU A 52 5.01 -2.83 5.59
C LEU A 52 5.71 -1.49 5.66
N LEU A 53 6.86 -1.41 6.31
CA LEU A 53 7.62 -0.17 6.40
C LEU A 53 8.04 0.33 5.01
N SER A 54 8.41 -0.60 4.13
CA SER A 54 8.77 -0.26 2.76
C SER A 54 7.57 0.35 2.01
N ILE A 55 6.39 -0.25 2.19
CA ILE A 55 5.15 0.23 1.57
C ILE A 55 4.83 1.64 2.09
N ILE A 56 4.92 1.84 3.39
CA ILE A 56 4.65 3.16 3.99
C ILE A 56 5.58 4.20 3.38
N ARG A 57 6.87 3.90 3.31
CA ARG A 57 7.85 4.82 2.74
C ARG A 57 7.55 5.12 1.28
N GLN A 58 7.25 4.10 0.48
CA GLN A 58 6.96 4.28 -0.93
C GLN A 58 5.69 5.09 -1.16
N SER A 59 4.70 4.95 -0.28
CA SER A 59 3.42 5.63 -0.43
C SER A 59 3.50 7.12 -0.15
N GLY A 60 4.51 7.55 0.60
CA GLY A 60 4.61 8.94 1.04
C GLY A 60 3.60 9.31 2.11
N LEU A 61 2.85 8.35 2.62
CA LEU A 61 1.83 8.61 3.64
C LEU A 61 2.44 8.54 5.03
N PRO A 62 1.82 9.20 6.03
CA PRO A 62 2.29 9.11 7.41
C PRO A 62 2.14 7.68 7.94
N ARG A 63 3.12 7.25 8.71
CA ARG A 63 3.11 5.94 9.32
C ARG A 63 1.88 5.71 10.20
N SER A 64 1.41 6.77 10.85
CA SER A 64 0.27 6.67 11.76
C SER A 64 -0.99 6.12 11.10
N LEU A 65 -1.14 6.30 9.79
CA LEU A 65 -2.30 5.76 9.08
C LEU A 65 -2.32 4.24 9.07
N PHE A 66 -1.18 3.61 9.30
CA PHE A 66 -1.03 2.15 9.23
C PHE A 66 -0.93 1.50 10.60
N GLU A 67 -0.97 2.28 11.66
CA GLU A 67 -0.77 1.77 13.04
C GLU A 67 -2.07 1.53 13.78
N ASN A 68 -3.14 2.08 13.31
CA ASN A 68 -4.37 2.10 14.05
C ASN A 68 -5.30 1.00 13.59
N GLU A 69 -5.23 -0.10 14.27
CA GLU A 69 -6.00 -1.29 13.96
C GLU A 69 -7.25 -1.39 14.77
#